data_3d7ed7f5085fb10949dfb8d983425fe6
#
_entry.id   3d7ed7f5085fb10949dfb8d983425fe6
#
_cell.length_a   1.000
_cell.length_b   1.000
_cell.length_c   1.000
_cell.angle_alpha   90.00
_cell.angle_beta   90.00
_cell.angle_gamma   90.00
#
_symmetry.space_group_name_H-M   'P 1'
#
loop_
_entity.id
_entity.type
_entity.pdbx_description
1 polymer ?
#
loop_
_entity_poly.entity_id
_entity_poly.type
_entity_poly.pdbx_seq_one_letter_code
_entity_poly.pdbx_strand_id
1 'polypeptide(L)'
;ECSSAASDVYKRQILVKKKYNFGNATLVIAIPNDWIDVQTLADLEEIAFEFKDKKKSRLRVATKYPNLTREFLFQRGVTQFKLVKSLGATEIYPFTGSSEIITDITSTGETLKANNLRILKDGEILKSQACLMISKKSVKIQGIKKVINLISK
;
A
#
# COMPACT_ATOMS: atom_id res chain seq x y z
N GLU A 1 -13.07 -2.29 -1.90
CA GLU A 1 -12.88 -3.65 -1.36
C GLU A 1 -12.11 -3.59 -0.05
N CYS A 2 -12.63 -4.24 0.99
CA CYS A 2 -11.86 -4.49 2.20
C CYS A 2 -10.72 -5.46 1.86
N SER A 3 -9.51 -4.93 1.68
CA SER A 3 -8.34 -5.76 1.47
C SER A 3 -7.94 -6.40 2.80
N SER A 4 -8.29 -7.68 3.00
CA SER A 4 -7.59 -8.50 3.96
C SER A 4 -6.40 -9.15 3.26
N ALA A 5 -5.23 -9.20 3.90
CA ALA A 5 -4.05 -9.91 3.40
C ALA A 5 -4.26 -11.44 3.29
N ALA A 6 -5.49 -11.89 3.44
CA ALA A 6 -5.89 -13.29 3.31
C ALA A 6 -5.86 -13.73 1.85
N SER A 7 -5.32 -14.93 1.58
CA SER A 7 -5.37 -15.54 0.26
C SER A 7 -6.81 -15.69 -0.23
N ASP A 8 -7.03 -15.81 -1.55
CA ASP A 8 -8.37 -15.96 -2.14
C ASP A 8 -9.20 -17.10 -1.54
N VAL A 9 -8.55 -18.14 -1.02
CA VAL A 9 -9.20 -19.25 -0.31
C VAL A 9 -9.87 -18.76 0.97
N TYR A 10 -9.21 -17.87 1.72
CA TYR A 10 -9.78 -17.28 2.94
C TYR A 10 -10.83 -16.21 2.64
N LYS A 11 -10.68 -15.42 1.58
CA LYS A 11 -11.70 -14.44 1.15
C LYS A 11 -13.06 -15.09 0.89
N ARG A 12 -13.09 -16.29 0.30
CA ARG A 12 -14.33 -17.06 0.08
C ARG A 12 -15.01 -17.53 1.37
N GLN A 13 -14.28 -17.56 2.48
CA GLN A 13 -14.77 -18.01 3.78
C GLN A 13 -15.19 -16.87 4.70
N ILE A 14 -14.96 -15.62 4.31
CA ILE A 14 -15.24 -14.43 5.11
C ILE A 14 -16.40 -13.64 4.51
N LEU A 15 -17.25 -13.10 5.37
CA LEU A 15 -18.33 -12.17 5.02
C LEU A 15 -18.05 -10.82 5.68
N VAL A 16 -18.01 -9.77 4.91
CA VAL A 16 -17.99 -8.39 5.41
C VAL A 16 -19.40 -8.02 5.83
N LYS A 17 -19.60 -7.68 7.11
CA LYS A 17 -20.90 -7.34 7.70
C LYS A 17 -21.15 -5.85 7.78
N LYS A 18 -20.11 -5.07 8.10
CA LYS A 18 -20.20 -3.62 8.18
C LYS A 18 -18.84 -3.00 7.82
N LYS A 19 -18.88 -1.89 7.12
CA LYS A 19 -17.73 -0.99 6.92
C LYS A 19 -17.93 0.21 7.84
N TYR A 20 -16.86 0.65 8.48
CA TYR A 20 -16.89 1.78 9.42
C TYR A 20 -16.21 3.00 8.78
N ASN A 21 -16.65 4.20 9.20
CA ASN A 21 -16.06 5.45 8.73
C ASN A 21 -14.81 5.87 9.52
N PHE A 22 -14.09 4.90 10.09
CA PHE A 22 -12.84 5.13 10.81
C PHE A 22 -11.78 4.12 10.37
N GLY A 23 -10.54 4.35 10.80
CA GLY A 23 -9.40 3.52 10.41
C GLY A 23 -9.08 3.64 8.91
N ASN A 24 -9.44 4.79 8.32
CA ASN A 24 -9.12 5.08 6.93
C ASN A 24 -7.60 5.19 6.77
N ALA A 25 -7.08 4.45 5.82
CA ALA A 25 -5.68 4.49 5.46
C ALA A 25 -5.54 4.22 3.95
N THR A 26 -4.52 4.79 3.35
CA THR A 26 -4.23 4.63 1.93
C THR A 26 -2.84 4.06 1.76
N LEU A 27 -2.71 3.00 0.97
CA LEU A 27 -1.41 2.53 0.49
C LEU A 27 -1.00 3.39 -0.68
N VAL A 28 0.16 4.04 -0.58
CA VAL A 28 0.62 5.02 -1.55
C VAL A 28 2.06 4.77 -1.98
N ILE A 29 2.43 5.30 -3.14
CA ILE A 29 3.82 5.46 -3.54
C ILE A 29 4.30 6.81 -3.05
N ALA A 30 5.40 6.79 -2.28
CA ALA A 30 6.06 8.00 -1.79
C ALA A 30 7.51 8.07 -2.29
N ILE A 31 7.89 9.27 -2.66
CA ILE A 31 9.20 9.59 -3.22
C ILE A 31 9.84 10.72 -2.42
N PRO A 32 11.19 10.89 -2.47
CA PRO A 32 11.86 12.02 -1.85
C PRO A 32 11.36 13.37 -2.38
N ASN A 33 11.26 14.36 -1.50
CA ASN A 33 10.79 15.71 -1.86
C ASN A 33 11.72 16.44 -2.85
N ASP A 34 13.00 16.11 -2.86
CA ASP A 34 14.01 16.67 -3.75
C ASP A 34 13.90 16.18 -5.21
N TRP A 35 13.07 15.17 -5.46
CA TRP A 35 12.75 14.72 -6.83
C TRP A 35 11.70 15.63 -7.47
N ILE A 36 12.04 16.90 -7.68
CA ILE A 36 11.09 17.97 -8.06
C ILE A 36 10.37 17.67 -9.39
N ASP A 37 11.07 17.07 -10.34
CA ASP A 37 10.57 16.81 -11.70
C ASP A 37 9.67 15.56 -11.78
N VAL A 38 9.63 14.73 -10.73
CA VAL A 38 8.83 13.50 -10.71
C VAL A 38 7.49 13.76 -10.01
N GLN A 39 6.42 13.93 -10.76
CA GLN A 39 5.09 14.23 -10.22
C GLN A 39 4.11 13.06 -10.34
N THR A 40 4.28 12.24 -11.38
CA THR A 40 3.39 11.17 -11.77
C THR A 40 4.13 9.84 -11.92
N LEU A 41 3.40 8.75 -12.11
CA LEU A 41 3.98 7.44 -12.40
C LEU A 41 4.64 7.39 -13.79
N ALA A 42 4.20 8.23 -14.74
CA ALA A 42 4.86 8.36 -16.03
C ALA A 42 6.27 8.94 -15.87
N ASP A 43 6.42 10.02 -15.08
CA ASP A 43 7.74 10.58 -14.76
C ASP A 43 8.60 9.56 -14.00
N LEU A 44 7.99 8.77 -13.12
CA LEU A 44 8.68 7.71 -12.38
C LEU A 44 9.22 6.62 -13.31
N GLU A 45 8.50 6.25 -14.37
CA GLU A 45 8.98 5.28 -15.36
C GLU A 45 10.19 5.82 -16.13
N GLU A 46 10.19 7.11 -16.51
CA GLU A 46 11.36 7.75 -17.15
C GLU A 46 12.59 7.65 -16.24
N ILE A 47 12.45 8.02 -14.96
CA ILE A 47 13.52 7.87 -13.97
C ILE A 47 13.96 6.41 -13.81
N ALA A 48 13.03 5.47 -13.80
CA ALA A 48 13.35 4.05 -13.69
C ALA A 48 14.18 3.54 -14.88
N PHE A 49 13.89 4.01 -16.09
CA PHE A 49 14.71 3.75 -17.27
C PHE A 49 16.10 4.39 -17.17
N GLU A 50 16.18 5.63 -16.71
CA GLU A 50 17.47 6.28 -16.47
C GLU A 50 18.34 5.54 -15.46
N PHE A 51 17.75 5.07 -14.37
CA PHE A 51 18.47 4.23 -13.39
C PHE A 51 19.02 2.96 -14.03
N LYS A 52 18.23 2.29 -14.88
CA LYS A 52 18.69 1.11 -15.59
C LYS A 52 19.83 1.43 -16.57
N ASP A 53 19.69 2.51 -17.32
CA ASP A 53 20.65 2.86 -18.38
C ASP A 53 21.94 3.44 -17.83
N LYS A 54 21.87 4.46 -16.97
CA LYS A 54 23.01 5.18 -16.42
C LYS A 54 23.68 4.43 -15.27
N LYS A 55 22.92 3.89 -14.32
CA LYS A 55 23.43 3.22 -13.12
C LYS A 55 23.54 1.70 -13.26
N LYS A 56 23.11 1.12 -14.38
CA LYS A 56 23.06 -0.34 -14.62
C LYS A 56 22.32 -1.09 -13.50
N SER A 57 21.41 -0.41 -12.80
CA SER A 57 20.60 -0.97 -11.71
C SER A 57 19.13 -0.56 -11.89
N ARG A 58 18.22 -1.39 -11.38
CA ARG A 58 16.80 -1.03 -11.38
C ARG A 58 16.47 -0.14 -10.20
N LEU A 59 15.49 0.74 -10.38
CA LEU A 59 14.92 1.58 -9.32
C LEU A 59 14.43 0.69 -8.16
N ARG A 60 14.91 0.91 -6.94
CA ARG A 60 14.53 0.12 -5.78
C ARG A 60 13.30 0.73 -5.09
N VAL A 61 12.30 -0.10 -4.82
CA VAL A 61 11.06 0.27 -4.15
C VAL A 61 10.93 -0.53 -2.88
N ALA A 62 11.08 0.10 -1.71
CA ALA A 62 10.90 -0.59 -0.43
C ALA A 62 9.40 -0.70 -0.09
N THR A 63 8.98 -1.88 0.35
CA THR A 63 7.58 -2.16 0.61
C THR A 63 7.36 -3.31 1.59
N LYS A 64 6.28 -3.21 2.38
CA LYS A 64 5.69 -4.32 3.15
C LYS A 64 4.62 -5.07 2.33
N TYR A 65 4.23 -4.55 1.17
CA TYR A 65 3.13 -5.04 0.33
C TYR A 65 3.58 -5.38 -1.10
N PRO A 66 4.50 -6.34 -1.27
CA PRO A 66 5.18 -6.56 -2.54
C PRO A 66 4.24 -6.92 -3.70
N ASN A 67 3.17 -7.67 -3.44
CA ASN A 67 2.24 -8.08 -4.50
C ASN A 67 1.40 -6.90 -4.99
N LEU A 68 0.81 -6.12 -4.08
CA LEU A 68 0.03 -4.93 -4.43
C LEU A 68 0.88 -3.89 -5.15
N THR A 69 2.09 -3.65 -4.63
CA THR A 69 3.04 -2.70 -5.23
C THR A 69 3.41 -3.12 -6.65
N ARG A 70 3.77 -4.39 -6.83
CA ARG A 70 4.17 -4.92 -8.15
C ARG A 70 3.04 -4.81 -9.16
N GLU A 71 1.85 -5.28 -8.80
CA GLU A 71 0.68 -5.26 -9.66
C GLU A 71 0.34 -3.83 -10.08
N PHE A 72 0.28 -2.91 -9.13
CA PHE A 72 -0.02 -1.50 -9.41
C PHE A 72 1.01 -0.86 -10.35
N LEU A 73 2.31 -1.01 -10.06
CA LEU A 73 3.36 -0.42 -10.90
C LEU A 73 3.31 -0.96 -12.32
N PHE A 74 3.14 -2.28 -12.51
CA PHE A 74 3.02 -2.87 -13.84
C PHE A 74 1.76 -2.39 -14.58
N GLN A 75 0.62 -2.32 -13.91
CA GLN A 75 -0.62 -1.80 -14.52
C GLN A 75 -0.50 -0.33 -14.96
N ARG A 76 0.38 0.43 -14.33
CA ARG A 76 0.66 1.83 -14.64
C ARG A 76 1.85 2.05 -15.57
N GLY A 77 2.42 0.97 -16.11
CA GLY A 77 3.51 1.01 -17.08
C GLY A 77 4.91 1.09 -16.47
N VAL A 78 5.05 1.23 -15.17
CA VAL A 78 6.37 1.25 -14.51
C VAL A 78 6.94 -0.16 -14.48
N THR A 79 8.05 -0.41 -15.18
CA THR A 79 8.57 -1.77 -15.41
C THR A 79 9.99 -2.00 -14.91
N GLN A 80 10.81 -0.94 -14.85
CA GLN A 80 12.24 -1.03 -14.53
C GLN A 80 12.54 -0.84 -13.04
N PHE A 81 11.84 -1.58 -12.17
CA PHE A 81 12.03 -1.52 -10.73
C PHE A 81 12.43 -2.87 -10.12
N LYS A 82 12.91 -2.81 -8.87
CA LYS A 82 13.20 -3.95 -8.00
C LYS A 82 12.56 -3.70 -6.63
N LEU A 83 11.78 -4.66 -6.15
CA LEU A 83 11.21 -4.57 -4.80
C LEU A 83 12.24 -4.93 -3.74
N VAL A 84 12.28 -4.14 -2.69
CA VAL A 84 13.07 -4.36 -1.47
C VAL A 84 12.07 -4.62 -0.34
N LYS A 85 12.22 -5.75 0.34
CA LYS A 85 11.35 -6.08 1.47
C LYS A 85 11.66 -5.16 2.65
N SER A 86 10.67 -4.40 3.09
CA SER A 86 10.75 -3.63 4.33
C SER A 86 10.30 -4.49 5.51
N LEU A 87 11.08 -4.48 6.59
CA LEU A 87 10.76 -5.16 7.85
C LEU A 87 10.17 -4.20 8.90
N GLY A 88 10.20 -2.91 8.66
CA GLY A 88 9.70 -1.84 9.53
C GLY A 88 10.29 -0.51 9.13
N ALA A 89 9.77 0.60 9.67
CA ALA A 89 10.25 1.96 9.41
C ALA A 89 10.56 2.21 7.93
N THR A 90 9.59 1.92 7.05
CA THR A 90 9.79 1.97 5.59
C THR A 90 10.17 3.36 5.11
N GLU A 91 9.68 4.39 5.80
CA GLU A 91 9.91 5.81 5.52
C GLU A 91 11.39 6.24 5.57
N ILE A 92 12.24 5.50 6.29
CA ILE A 92 13.66 5.83 6.38
C ILE A 92 14.53 5.22 5.27
N TYR A 93 14.01 4.30 4.47
CA TYR A 93 14.77 3.57 3.45
C TYR A 93 15.44 4.47 2.41
N PRO A 94 14.81 5.56 1.92
CA PRO A 94 15.48 6.48 1.00
C PRO A 94 16.66 7.19 1.64
N PHE A 95 16.60 7.54 2.92
CA PHE A 95 17.71 8.18 3.64
C PHE A 95 18.91 7.26 3.84
N THR A 96 18.64 5.99 4.11
CA THR A 96 19.71 5.00 4.34
C THR A 96 20.31 4.48 3.03
N GLY A 97 19.80 4.94 1.88
CA GLY A 97 20.20 4.43 0.58
C GLY A 97 19.81 2.96 0.33
N SER A 98 18.87 2.44 1.13
CA SER A 98 18.37 1.06 0.97
C SER A 98 17.39 0.92 -0.19
N SER A 99 16.67 1.99 -0.53
CA SER A 99 15.85 2.11 -1.73
C SER A 99 15.77 3.57 -2.16
N GLU A 100 15.31 3.83 -3.36
CA GLU A 100 15.09 5.19 -3.87
C GLU A 100 13.72 5.72 -3.50
N ILE A 101 12.72 4.85 -3.53
CA ILE A 101 11.32 5.19 -3.24
C ILE A 101 10.69 4.11 -2.35
N ILE A 102 9.49 4.39 -1.85
CA ILE A 102 8.77 3.48 -0.98
C ILE A 102 7.30 3.32 -1.37
N THR A 103 6.69 2.22 -0.91
CA THR A 103 5.24 2.16 -0.74
C THR A 103 4.91 1.90 0.73
N ASP A 104 4.06 2.73 1.30
CA ASP A 104 3.65 2.59 2.69
C ASP A 104 2.20 3.02 2.90
N ILE A 105 1.63 2.59 4.04
CA ILE A 105 0.29 2.97 4.45
C ILE A 105 0.35 4.30 5.19
N THR A 106 -0.51 5.23 4.80
CA THR A 106 -0.65 6.50 5.49
C THR A 106 -2.12 6.86 5.67
N SER A 107 -2.44 7.55 6.78
CA SER A 107 -3.77 8.14 7.00
C SER A 107 -3.77 9.62 6.67
N THR A 108 -2.78 10.37 7.13
CA THR A 108 -2.68 11.84 6.98
C THR A 108 -1.51 12.28 6.11
N GLY A 109 -0.55 11.41 5.86
CA GLY A 109 0.70 11.74 5.17
C GLY A 109 1.75 12.45 6.04
N GLU A 110 1.47 12.72 7.32
CA GLU A 110 2.37 13.46 8.22
C GLU A 110 3.71 12.75 8.41
N THR A 111 3.68 11.43 8.63
CA THR A 111 4.91 10.64 8.79
C THR A 111 5.79 10.70 7.55
N LEU A 112 5.18 10.66 6.36
CA LEU A 112 5.91 10.79 5.10
C LEU A 112 6.56 12.17 4.99
N LYS A 113 5.81 13.25 5.28
CA LYS A 113 6.32 14.63 5.27
C LYS A 113 7.45 14.83 6.28
N ALA A 114 7.31 14.28 7.50
CA ALA A 114 8.32 14.35 8.54
C ALA A 114 9.64 13.67 8.11
N ASN A 115 9.56 12.70 7.21
CA ASN A 115 10.69 12.00 6.62
C ASN A 115 11.05 12.54 5.22
N ASN A 116 10.70 13.79 4.93
CA ASN A 116 11.02 14.45 3.66
C ASN A 116 10.56 13.68 2.41
N LEU A 117 9.42 13.01 2.53
CA LEU A 117 8.79 12.26 1.45
C LEU A 117 7.46 12.91 1.04
N ARG A 118 7.09 12.74 -0.22
CA ARG A 118 5.79 13.14 -0.74
C ARG A 118 5.14 12.03 -1.55
N ILE A 119 3.83 12.05 -1.61
CA ILE A 119 3.03 11.09 -2.37
C ILE A 119 2.98 11.55 -3.84
N LEU A 120 3.15 10.63 -4.78
CA LEU A 120 2.90 10.89 -6.20
C LEU A 120 1.42 11.23 -6.43
N LYS A 121 1.12 12.15 -7.35
CA LYS A 121 -0.25 12.59 -7.66
C LYS A 121 -1.20 11.44 -8.02
N ASP A 122 -0.70 10.44 -8.73
CA ASP A 122 -1.41 9.25 -9.15
C ASP A 122 -0.89 7.96 -8.46
N GLY A 123 -0.15 8.13 -7.36
CA GLY A 123 0.51 7.06 -6.62
C GLY A 123 -0.36 6.38 -5.56
N GLU A 124 -1.67 6.56 -5.58
CA GLU A 124 -2.61 5.88 -4.68
C GLU A 124 -2.87 4.44 -5.17
N ILE A 125 -2.43 3.46 -4.39
CA ILE A 125 -2.56 2.04 -4.74
C ILE A 125 -3.90 1.48 -4.26
N LEU A 126 -4.26 1.74 -2.99
CA LEU A 126 -5.43 1.15 -2.35
C LEU A 126 -5.89 2.00 -1.17
N LYS A 127 -7.19 2.26 -1.09
CA LYS A 127 -7.84 2.78 0.12
C LYS A 127 -8.36 1.65 0.99
N SER A 128 -8.16 1.74 2.28
CA SER A 128 -8.65 0.80 3.28
C SER A 128 -9.40 1.52 4.38
N GLN A 129 -10.29 0.78 5.03
CA GLN A 129 -11.07 1.24 6.17
C GLN A 129 -11.35 0.09 7.13
N ALA A 130 -11.69 0.41 8.37
CA ALA A 130 -12.09 -0.61 9.33
C ALA A 130 -13.39 -1.30 8.89
N CYS A 131 -13.44 -2.62 9.01
CA CYS A 131 -14.64 -3.39 8.70
C CYS A 131 -14.83 -4.56 9.65
N LEU A 132 -16.09 -4.87 9.93
CA LEU A 132 -16.48 -6.06 10.69
C LEU A 132 -16.58 -7.24 9.72
N MET A 133 -15.77 -8.25 9.96
CA MET A 133 -15.75 -9.47 9.18
C MET A 133 -16.15 -10.66 10.04
N ILE A 134 -16.84 -11.63 9.45
CA ILE A 134 -17.24 -12.86 10.10
C ILE A 134 -16.96 -14.06 9.19
N SER A 135 -16.53 -15.17 9.78
CA SER A 135 -16.43 -16.44 9.04
C SER A 135 -17.83 -16.93 8.62
N LYS A 136 -17.96 -17.41 7.38
CA LYS A 136 -19.20 -18.04 6.89
C LYS A 136 -19.63 -19.21 7.77
N LYS A 137 -18.71 -19.95 8.34
CA LYS A 137 -18.99 -21.06 9.25
C LYS A 137 -19.65 -20.58 10.54
N SER A 138 -19.22 -19.41 11.05
CA SER A 138 -19.70 -18.85 12.31
C SER A 138 -21.06 -18.16 12.21
N VAL A 139 -21.53 -17.82 11.01
CA VAL A 139 -22.84 -17.15 10.81
C VAL A 139 -24.00 -17.97 11.37
N LYS A 140 -23.88 -19.30 11.36
CA LYS A 140 -24.92 -20.23 11.82
C LYS A 140 -24.92 -20.45 13.34
N ILE A 141 -23.90 -19.96 14.08
CA ILE A 141 -23.80 -20.13 15.52
C ILE A 141 -24.83 -19.24 16.22
N GLN A 142 -25.67 -19.86 17.06
CA GLN A 142 -26.65 -19.15 17.88
C GLN A 142 -25.92 -18.18 18.84
N GLY A 143 -26.33 -16.93 18.86
CA GLY A 143 -25.64 -15.88 19.67
C GLY A 143 -24.71 -14.95 18.88
N ILE A 144 -24.11 -15.40 17.76
CA ILE A 144 -23.29 -14.51 16.93
C ILE A 144 -24.09 -13.35 16.34
N LYS A 145 -25.37 -13.57 16.01
CA LYS A 145 -26.26 -12.49 15.57
C LYS A 145 -26.41 -11.40 16.64
N LYS A 146 -26.50 -11.77 17.92
CA LYS A 146 -26.55 -10.80 19.03
C LYS A 146 -25.25 -9.99 19.13
N VAL A 147 -24.11 -10.66 19.04
CA VAL A 147 -22.79 -10.00 19.07
C VAL A 147 -22.62 -9.05 17.89
N ILE A 148 -22.98 -9.49 16.67
CA ILE A 148 -22.92 -8.63 15.48
C ILE A 148 -23.79 -7.38 15.69
N ASN A 149 -25.02 -7.52 16.17
CA ASN A 149 -25.93 -6.40 16.40
C ASN A 149 -25.38 -5.41 17.47
N LEU A 150 -24.68 -5.90 18.49
CA LEU A 150 -24.05 -5.06 19.51
C LEU A 150 -22.87 -4.24 18.95
N ILE A 151 -22.03 -4.87 18.12
CA ILE A 151 -20.84 -4.25 17.54
C ILE A 151 -21.19 -3.41 16.30
N SER A 152 -22.34 -3.67 15.68
CA SER A 152 -22.77 -2.96 14.47
C SER A 152 -23.53 -1.65 14.77
N LYS A 153 -23.73 -1.31 16.03
CA LYS A 153 -24.22 0.00 16.41
C LYS A 153 -23.06 1.00 16.33
#